data_2341500a239f2ea7785d215664229a52
#
_entry.id   2341500a239f2ea7785d215664229a52
#
_cell.length_a   1.000
_cell.length_b   1.000
_cell.length_c   1.000
_cell.angle_alpha   90.00
_cell.angle_beta   90.00
_cell.angle_gamma   90.00
#
_symmetry.space_group_name_H-M   'P 1'
#
loop_
_entity.id
_entity.type
_entity.pdbx_description
1 polymer ?
#
loop_
_entity_poly.entity_id
_entity_poly.type
_entity_poly.pdbx_seq_one_letter_code
_entity_poly.pdbx_strand_id
1 'polypeptide(L)'
;IIVSLVGSEMCIRDRIKWLLPLLLGYTGGKMVYGHRGGVIGAVTTAAAIVGTETFQFLGAMLVGPGSAWILKKVDGALQDSVPEGFEMLYDNFSLGILGLGTSVVTYLGLAPILTAISDGLGNFASGLVESGLVPLADIPIEVAKVLFLNNAVNHGVLTPLGAAESAEMGKSIYFMLEANPGPGLGLLLAYWFAGSGMWKASAPGSIIIHFFGGIHEVYFPYVLAHPIMIIAMWAGGISADLWFVATDAGLVGPASPGSIFAFLSMTPRGGAVGVLGGVAIGAIASAVVGTLLLRARPIQETDAGVEDEISTSIPGVDV
;
A
#
# COMPACT_ATOMS: atom_id res chain seq x y z
N ILE A 1 -0.10 -24.74 21.78
CA ILE A 1 -0.17 -23.28 21.63
C ILE A 1 0.82 -22.81 20.56
N ILE A 2 2.11 -23.17 20.60
CA ILE A 2 3.12 -22.74 19.61
C ILE A 2 2.74 -23.22 18.19
N VAL A 3 2.33 -24.47 18.01
CA VAL A 3 1.93 -25.01 16.69
C VAL A 3 0.68 -24.30 16.14
N SER A 4 -0.26 -23.87 16.99
CA SER A 4 -1.44 -23.13 16.56
C SER A 4 -1.10 -21.69 16.17
N LEU A 5 -0.14 -21.05 16.82
CA LEU A 5 0.34 -19.70 16.48
C LEU A 5 1.09 -19.70 15.14
N VAL A 6 2.02 -20.64 14.94
CA VAL A 6 2.74 -20.80 13.67
C VAL A 6 1.78 -21.09 12.51
N GLY A 7 0.76 -21.91 12.71
CA GLY A 7 -0.27 -22.19 11.70
C GLY A 7 -1.12 -20.96 11.38
N SER A 8 -1.43 -20.11 12.36
CA SER A 8 -2.19 -18.87 12.14
C SER A 8 -1.37 -17.81 11.41
N GLU A 9 -0.11 -17.64 11.76
CA GLU A 9 0.80 -16.70 11.08
C GLU A 9 1.02 -17.08 9.61
N MET A 10 1.24 -18.38 9.33
CA MET A 10 1.39 -18.87 7.97
C MET A 10 0.10 -18.64 7.15
N CYS A 11 -1.06 -18.88 7.74
CA CYS A 11 -2.35 -18.65 7.08
C CYS A 11 -2.61 -17.15 6.80
N ILE A 12 -2.26 -16.25 7.70
CA ILE A 12 -2.38 -14.79 7.50
C ILE A 12 -1.41 -14.33 6.41
N ARG A 13 -0.15 -14.78 6.46
CA ARG A 13 0.87 -14.45 5.46
C ARG A 13 0.46 -14.90 4.06
N ASP A 14 -0.08 -16.11 3.91
CA ASP A 14 -0.53 -16.62 2.61
C ASP A 14 -1.72 -15.83 2.06
N ARG A 15 -2.65 -15.39 2.91
CA ARG A 15 -3.77 -14.53 2.48
C ARG A 15 -3.27 -13.18 1.98
N ILE A 16 -2.31 -12.57 2.65
CA ILE A 16 -1.74 -11.29 2.25
C ILE A 16 -0.87 -11.45 1.00
N LYS A 17 -0.06 -12.52 0.93
CA LYS A 17 0.86 -12.75 -0.20
C LYS A 17 0.15 -13.16 -1.47
N TRP A 18 -0.90 -13.98 -1.39
CA TRP A 18 -1.56 -14.59 -2.54
C TRP A 18 -2.97 -14.06 -2.76
N LEU A 19 -3.87 -14.23 -1.77
CA LEU A 19 -5.29 -13.99 -1.98
C LEU A 19 -5.59 -12.54 -2.30
N LEU A 20 -5.08 -11.60 -1.52
CA LEU A 20 -5.39 -10.18 -1.71
C LEU A 20 -4.85 -9.63 -3.03
N PRO A 21 -3.57 -9.86 -3.44
CA PRO A 21 -3.11 -9.41 -4.76
C PRO A 21 -3.86 -10.07 -5.91
N LEU A 22 -4.21 -11.37 -5.83
CA LEU A 22 -5.00 -12.03 -6.87
C LEU A 22 -6.39 -11.41 -7.02
N LEU A 23 -7.08 -11.13 -5.91
CA LEU A 23 -8.38 -10.45 -5.93
C LEU A 23 -8.27 -9.03 -6.49
N LEU A 24 -7.20 -8.31 -6.15
CA LEU A 24 -6.93 -6.97 -6.64
C LEU A 24 -6.70 -6.98 -8.16
N GLY A 25 -5.85 -7.90 -8.66
CA GLY A 25 -5.60 -8.07 -10.08
C GLY A 25 -6.83 -8.52 -10.86
N TYR A 26 -7.64 -9.43 -10.29
CA TYR A 26 -8.92 -9.83 -10.86
C TYR A 26 -9.88 -8.64 -10.95
N THR A 27 -10.05 -7.89 -9.87
CA THR A 27 -10.98 -6.75 -9.82
C THR A 27 -10.55 -5.65 -10.79
N GLY A 28 -9.26 -5.28 -10.79
CA GLY A 28 -8.72 -4.30 -11.72
C GLY A 28 -8.86 -4.72 -13.18
N GLY A 29 -8.60 -5.99 -13.49
CA GLY A 29 -8.82 -6.55 -14.83
C GLY A 29 -10.30 -6.56 -15.24
N LYS A 30 -11.19 -6.91 -14.29
CA LYS A 30 -12.63 -6.90 -14.51
C LYS A 30 -13.18 -5.52 -14.82
N MET A 31 -12.67 -4.48 -14.17
CA MET A 31 -13.05 -3.09 -14.46
C MET A 31 -12.70 -2.67 -15.90
N VAL A 32 -11.62 -3.21 -16.48
CA VAL A 32 -11.18 -2.88 -17.84
C VAL A 32 -11.91 -3.67 -18.91
N TYR A 33 -12.11 -4.99 -18.68
CA TYR A 33 -12.69 -5.88 -19.72
C TYR A 33 -13.56 -7.01 -19.14
N GLY A 34 -14.44 -6.70 -18.23
CA GLY A 34 -15.43 -7.65 -17.70
C GLY A 34 -14.81 -8.91 -17.13
N HIS A 35 -15.54 -10.04 -17.19
CA HIS A 35 -15.10 -11.32 -16.60
C HIS A 35 -13.77 -11.82 -17.20
N ARG A 36 -13.62 -11.75 -18.53
CA ARG A 36 -12.39 -12.18 -19.23
C ARG A 36 -11.17 -11.37 -18.77
N GLY A 37 -11.36 -10.04 -18.63
CA GLY A 37 -10.34 -9.16 -18.06
C GLY A 37 -9.96 -9.51 -16.63
N GLY A 38 -10.94 -9.91 -15.81
CA GLY A 38 -10.69 -10.38 -14.45
C GLY A 38 -9.83 -11.64 -14.42
N VAL A 39 -10.15 -12.63 -15.27
CA VAL A 39 -9.41 -13.89 -15.33
C VAL A 39 -7.96 -13.68 -15.75
N ILE A 40 -7.70 -12.95 -16.86
CA ILE A 40 -6.34 -12.69 -17.30
C ILE A 40 -5.57 -11.85 -16.27
N GLY A 41 -6.25 -10.90 -15.61
CA GLY A 41 -5.68 -10.08 -14.55
C GLY A 41 -5.18 -10.91 -13.36
N ALA A 42 -5.99 -11.88 -12.91
CA ALA A 42 -5.59 -12.80 -11.85
C ALA A 42 -4.41 -13.70 -12.26
N VAL A 43 -4.45 -14.26 -13.47
CA VAL A 43 -3.38 -15.13 -14.01
C VAL A 43 -2.05 -14.37 -14.08
N THR A 44 -2.07 -13.16 -14.64
CA THR A 44 -0.86 -12.33 -14.76
C THR A 44 -0.34 -11.86 -13.39
N THR A 45 -1.25 -11.58 -12.44
CA THR A 45 -0.88 -11.24 -11.07
C THR A 45 -0.19 -12.42 -10.36
N ALA A 46 -0.63 -13.65 -10.59
CA ALA A 46 0.05 -14.83 -10.05
C ALA A 46 1.53 -14.89 -10.51
N ALA A 47 1.81 -14.54 -11.76
CA ALA A 47 3.18 -14.46 -12.28
C ALA A 47 4.01 -13.35 -11.59
N ALA A 48 3.40 -12.20 -11.27
CA ALA A 48 4.06 -11.16 -10.49
C ALA A 48 4.43 -11.66 -9.09
N ILE A 49 3.53 -12.38 -8.42
CA ILE A 49 3.75 -12.92 -7.07
C ILE A 49 4.90 -13.96 -7.07
N VAL A 50 4.93 -14.84 -8.08
CA VAL A 50 5.98 -15.88 -8.18
C VAL A 50 7.33 -15.27 -8.53
N GLY A 51 7.34 -14.16 -9.26
CA GLY A 51 8.57 -13.49 -9.71
C GLY A 51 9.29 -12.68 -8.62
N THR A 52 8.73 -12.57 -7.40
CA THR A 52 9.29 -11.73 -6.33
C THR A 52 9.15 -12.36 -4.96
N GLU A 53 10.01 -11.97 -4.04
CA GLU A 53 9.90 -12.31 -2.60
C GLU A 53 8.96 -11.36 -1.85
N THR A 54 8.65 -10.20 -2.41
CA THR A 54 7.87 -9.13 -1.78
C THR A 54 6.37 -9.27 -2.05
N PHE A 55 5.54 -8.57 -1.25
CA PHE A 55 4.09 -8.53 -1.45
C PHE A 55 3.74 -7.73 -2.71
N GLN A 56 2.97 -8.32 -3.63
CA GLN A 56 2.74 -7.78 -4.97
C GLN A 56 1.42 -7.01 -5.12
N PHE A 57 1.12 -6.08 -4.22
CA PHE A 57 -0.05 -5.20 -4.35
C PHE A 57 0.10 -4.22 -5.52
N LEU A 58 1.25 -3.51 -5.59
CA LEU A 58 1.53 -2.62 -6.71
C LEU A 58 1.58 -3.39 -8.04
N GLY A 59 2.24 -4.56 -8.05
CA GLY A 59 2.26 -5.44 -9.21
C GLY A 59 0.86 -5.77 -9.69
N ALA A 60 -0.02 -6.21 -8.79
CA ALA A 60 -1.41 -6.54 -9.10
C ALA A 60 -2.20 -5.36 -9.68
N MET A 61 -2.03 -4.16 -9.12
CA MET A 61 -2.68 -2.93 -9.60
C MET A 61 -2.23 -2.51 -11.00
N LEU A 62 -1.03 -2.88 -11.41
CA LEU A 62 -0.49 -2.59 -12.74
C LEU A 62 -0.83 -3.69 -13.74
N VAL A 63 -0.54 -4.96 -13.38
CA VAL A 63 -0.66 -6.06 -14.35
C VAL A 63 -2.09 -6.51 -14.57
N GLY A 64 -2.97 -6.39 -13.56
CA GLY A 64 -4.38 -6.76 -13.69
C GLY A 64 -5.08 -5.96 -14.78
N PRO A 65 -5.19 -4.63 -14.64
CA PRO A 65 -5.76 -3.77 -15.69
C PRO A 65 -4.95 -3.80 -16.98
N GLY A 66 -3.61 -3.86 -16.91
CA GLY A 66 -2.74 -3.85 -18.08
C GLY A 66 -2.95 -5.06 -18.98
N SER A 67 -2.97 -6.27 -18.42
CA SER A 67 -3.21 -7.50 -19.17
C SER A 67 -4.64 -7.55 -19.74
N ALA A 68 -5.63 -7.07 -18.99
CA ALA A 68 -7.00 -6.96 -19.45
C ALA A 68 -7.15 -5.97 -20.62
N TRP A 69 -6.43 -4.85 -20.58
CA TRP A 69 -6.38 -3.89 -21.67
C TRP A 69 -5.76 -4.49 -22.94
N ILE A 70 -4.69 -5.27 -22.81
CA ILE A 70 -4.08 -5.98 -23.94
C ILE A 70 -5.10 -6.96 -24.55
N LEU A 71 -5.75 -7.78 -23.72
CA LEU A 71 -6.78 -8.72 -24.17
C LEU A 71 -7.91 -7.99 -24.91
N LYS A 72 -8.44 -6.89 -24.34
CA LYS A 72 -9.50 -6.07 -24.95
C LYS A 72 -9.06 -5.54 -26.32
N LYS A 73 -7.81 -5.14 -26.48
CA LYS A 73 -7.29 -4.65 -27.78
C LYS A 73 -7.17 -5.77 -28.82
N VAL A 74 -6.70 -6.95 -28.39
CA VAL A 74 -6.59 -8.11 -29.29
C VAL A 74 -7.97 -8.64 -29.70
N ASP A 75 -8.89 -8.76 -28.76
CA ASP A 75 -10.27 -9.18 -29.07
C ASP A 75 -10.94 -8.19 -30.01
N GLY A 76 -10.82 -6.87 -29.79
CA GLY A 76 -11.37 -5.85 -30.67
C GLY A 76 -10.76 -5.84 -32.08
N ALA A 77 -9.61 -6.45 -32.30
CA ALA A 77 -8.98 -6.57 -33.62
C ALA A 77 -9.33 -7.88 -34.34
N LEU A 78 -9.58 -8.96 -33.62
CA LEU A 78 -9.69 -10.31 -34.17
C LEU A 78 -11.07 -10.94 -34.06
N GLN A 79 -11.91 -10.52 -33.11
CA GLN A 79 -13.18 -11.18 -32.78
C GLN A 79 -14.16 -11.16 -33.96
N ASP A 80 -14.21 -10.09 -34.73
CA ASP A 80 -15.06 -9.96 -35.93
C ASP A 80 -14.63 -10.89 -37.09
N SER A 81 -13.41 -11.43 -37.03
CA SER A 81 -12.86 -12.36 -38.01
C SER A 81 -13.06 -13.83 -37.65
N VAL A 82 -13.64 -14.10 -36.47
CA VAL A 82 -13.87 -15.47 -35.99
C VAL A 82 -15.09 -16.05 -36.70
N PRO A 83 -14.98 -17.24 -37.35
CA PRO A 83 -16.12 -17.87 -37.99
C PRO A 83 -17.21 -18.28 -36.97
N GLU A 84 -18.47 -18.26 -37.41
CA GLU A 84 -19.60 -18.68 -36.58
C GLU A 84 -19.40 -20.07 -36.03
N GLY A 85 -19.66 -20.27 -34.74
CA GLY A 85 -19.46 -21.54 -34.00
C GLY A 85 -18.06 -21.77 -33.43
N PHE A 86 -17.10 -20.88 -33.71
CA PHE A 86 -15.73 -20.96 -33.16
C PHE A 86 -15.47 -19.92 -32.04
N GLU A 87 -16.47 -19.14 -31.66
CA GLU A 87 -16.34 -18.06 -30.68
C GLU A 87 -15.81 -18.57 -29.33
N MET A 88 -16.38 -19.69 -28.83
CA MET A 88 -15.93 -20.28 -27.56
C MET A 88 -14.48 -20.77 -27.62
N LEU A 89 -14.07 -21.33 -28.77
CA LEU A 89 -12.69 -21.76 -28.97
C LEU A 89 -11.75 -20.57 -28.95
N TYR A 90 -12.06 -19.52 -29.73
CA TYR A 90 -11.30 -18.29 -29.77
C TYR A 90 -11.18 -17.67 -28.38
N ASP A 91 -12.30 -17.54 -27.65
CA ASP A 91 -12.34 -16.93 -26.33
C ASP A 91 -11.43 -17.62 -25.32
N ASN A 92 -11.40 -18.96 -25.31
CA ASN A 92 -10.55 -19.72 -24.40
C ASN A 92 -9.07 -19.67 -24.81
N PHE A 93 -8.79 -19.81 -26.12
CA PHE A 93 -7.41 -19.81 -26.60
C PHE A 93 -6.76 -18.42 -26.55
N SER A 94 -7.48 -17.35 -26.89
CA SER A 94 -6.96 -15.98 -26.79
C SER A 94 -6.64 -15.63 -25.34
N LEU A 95 -7.52 -15.97 -24.41
CA LEU A 95 -7.29 -15.80 -22.99
C LEU A 95 -6.07 -16.57 -22.50
N GLY A 96 -5.95 -17.85 -22.88
CA GLY A 96 -4.83 -18.70 -22.44
C GLY A 96 -3.50 -18.25 -23.01
N ILE A 97 -3.42 -17.96 -24.32
CA ILE A 97 -2.18 -17.54 -25.01
C ILE A 97 -1.73 -16.17 -24.49
N LEU A 98 -2.66 -15.20 -24.43
CA LEU A 98 -2.32 -13.88 -23.92
C LEU A 98 -2.02 -13.89 -22.42
N GLY A 99 -2.74 -14.70 -21.64
CA GLY A 99 -2.46 -14.91 -20.23
C GLY A 99 -1.06 -15.47 -20.00
N LEU A 100 -0.63 -16.45 -20.78
CA LEU A 100 0.74 -16.96 -20.73
C LEU A 100 1.76 -15.89 -21.16
N GLY A 101 1.53 -15.20 -22.28
CA GLY A 101 2.42 -14.18 -22.79
C GLY A 101 2.60 -13.02 -21.80
N THR A 102 1.50 -12.48 -21.26
CA THR A 102 1.55 -11.42 -20.26
C THR A 102 2.17 -11.88 -18.95
N SER A 103 1.98 -13.16 -18.56
CA SER A 103 2.63 -13.75 -17.38
C SER A 103 4.14 -13.82 -17.54
N VAL A 104 4.63 -14.28 -18.69
CA VAL A 104 6.08 -14.34 -18.99
C VAL A 104 6.69 -12.94 -18.97
N VAL A 105 6.05 -11.96 -19.63
CA VAL A 105 6.51 -10.56 -19.62
C VAL A 105 6.53 -9.98 -18.20
N THR A 106 5.52 -10.28 -17.40
CA THR A 106 5.45 -9.84 -16.00
C THR A 106 6.56 -10.46 -15.17
N TYR A 107 6.74 -11.78 -15.26
CA TYR A 107 7.76 -12.51 -14.49
C TYR A 107 9.18 -12.07 -14.84
N LEU A 108 9.50 -11.97 -16.13
CA LEU A 108 10.86 -11.64 -16.60
C LEU A 108 11.15 -10.13 -16.63
N GLY A 109 10.14 -9.29 -16.77
CA GLY A 109 10.30 -7.85 -16.97
C GLY A 109 9.85 -7.04 -15.76
N LEU A 110 8.55 -7.08 -15.42
CA LEU A 110 8.01 -6.18 -14.40
C LEU A 110 8.44 -6.58 -12.98
N ALA A 111 8.46 -7.87 -12.66
CA ALA A 111 8.82 -8.33 -11.32
C ALA A 111 10.25 -7.89 -10.91
N PRO A 112 11.28 -8.04 -11.73
CA PRO A 112 12.63 -7.51 -11.44
C PRO A 112 12.66 -5.99 -11.29
N ILE A 113 11.86 -5.24 -12.07
CA ILE A 113 11.79 -3.79 -11.97
C ILE A 113 11.19 -3.37 -10.62
N LEU A 114 10.11 -4.00 -10.21
CA LEU A 114 9.47 -3.73 -8.90
C LEU A 114 10.41 -4.06 -7.74
N THR A 115 11.15 -5.17 -7.83
CA THR A 115 12.19 -5.52 -6.86
C THR A 115 13.28 -4.46 -6.81
N ALA A 116 13.82 -4.04 -7.97
CA ALA A 116 14.86 -3.02 -8.01
C ALA A 116 14.42 -1.67 -7.45
N ILE A 117 13.16 -1.26 -7.68
CA ILE A 117 12.58 -0.05 -7.07
C ILE A 117 12.51 -0.20 -5.56
N SER A 118 12.02 -1.34 -5.08
CA SER A 118 11.90 -1.64 -3.65
C SER A 118 13.26 -1.62 -2.94
N ASP A 119 14.24 -2.31 -3.51
CA ASP A 119 15.61 -2.35 -2.99
C ASP A 119 16.27 -0.98 -3.03
N GLY A 120 16.04 -0.22 -4.11
CA GLY A 120 16.54 1.15 -4.26
C GLY A 120 16.01 2.09 -3.16
N LEU A 121 14.70 2.03 -2.89
CA LEU A 121 14.09 2.82 -1.81
C LEU A 121 14.59 2.38 -0.43
N GLY A 122 14.72 1.08 -0.19
CA GLY A 122 15.25 0.53 1.05
C GLY A 122 16.70 0.94 1.30
N ASN A 123 17.57 0.80 0.29
CA ASN A 123 18.99 1.19 0.37
C ASN A 123 19.15 2.71 0.54
N PHE A 124 18.28 3.50 -0.08
CA PHE A 124 18.30 4.95 0.10
C PHE A 124 17.89 5.33 1.53
N ALA A 125 16.85 4.71 2.07
CA ALA A 125 16.42 4.93 3.45
C ALA A 125 17.52 4.55 4.46
N SER A 126 18.13 3.36 4.33
CA SER A 126 19.21 2.92 5.23
C SER A 126 20.45 3.83 5.13
N GLY A 127 20.84 4.24 3.93
CA GLY A 127 21.96 5.16 3.76
C GLY A 127 21.76 6.51 4.43
N LEU A 128 20.52 7.02 4.44
CA LEU A 128 20.19 8.26 5.18
C LEU A 128 20.28 8.05 6.69
N VAL A 129 19.81 6.94 7.20
CA VAL A 129 19.86 6.64 8.64
C VAL A 129 21.31 6.43 9.08
N GLU A 130 22.10 5.63 8.37
CA GLU A 130 23.52 5.40 8.64
C GLU A 130 24.36 6.70 8.60
N SER A 131 23.95 7.65 7.76
CA SER A 131 24.58 8.99 7.69
C SER A 131 24.12 9.93 8.82
N GLY A 132 23.28 9.48 9.76
CA GLY A 132 22.73 10.31 10.83
C GLY A 132 21.58 11.24 10.39
N LEU A 133 21.11 11.12 9.15
CA LEU A 133 20.03 11.91 8.57
C LEU A 133 18.66 11.19 8.73
N VAL A 134 18.45 10.59 9.91
CA VAL A 134 17.24 9.80 10.24
C VAL A 134 15.93 10.46 9.82
N PRO A 135 15.69 11.77 10.10
CA PRO A 135 14.42 12.39 9.71
C PRO A 135 14.16 12.46 8.21
N LEU A 136 15.22 12.45 7.39
CA LEU A 136 15.09 12.45 5.93
C LEU A 136 14.81 11.04 5.37
N ALA A 137 15.00 10.00 6.15
CA ALA A 137 14.67 8.63 5.75
C ALA A 137 13.16 8.44 5.49
N ASP A 138 12.32 9.26 6.10
CA ASP A 138 10.88 9.27 5.84
C ASP A 138 10.51 9.66 4.40
N ILE A 139 11.39 10.35 3.67
CA ILE A 139 11.12 10.71 2.27
C ILE A 139 10.96 9.45 1.41
N PRO A 140 11.93 8.54 1.32
CA PRO A 140 11.76 7.28 0.59
C PRO A 140 10.79 6.30 1.28
N ILE A 141 10.70 6.30 2.61
CA ILE A 141 9.82 5.40 3.36
C ILE A 141 8.34 5.70 3.05
N GLU A 142 7.90 6.96 3.11
CA GLU A 142 6.51 7.32 2.82
C GLU A 142 6.15 7.08 1.35
N VAL A 143 7.09 7.26 0.41
CA VAL A 143 6.89 6.88 -0.99
C VAL A 143 6.72 5.36 -1.11
N ALA A 144 7.58 4.58 -0.44
CA ALA A 144 7.49 3.11 -0.44
C ALA A 144 6.15 2.63 0.14
N LYS A 145 5.68 3.25 1.24
CA LYS A 145 4.39 2.93 1.86
C LYS A 145 3.26 3.10 0.86
N VAL A 146 3.12 4.29 0.27
CA VAL A 146 2.05 4.61 -0.67
C VAL A 146 2.08 3.74 -1.93
N LEU A 147 3.25 3.27 -2.34
CA LEU A 147 3.43 2.33 -3.44
C LEU A 147 3.28 0.85 -3.02
N PHE A 148 2.80 0.57 -1.80
CA PHE A 148 2.66 -0.79 -1.25
C PHE A 148 3.97 -1.58 -1.18
N LEU A 149 5.11 -0.88 -1.10
CA LEU A 149 6.45 -1.44 -0.94
C LEU A 149 6.96 -1.36 0.51
N ASN A 150 6.11 -0.88 1.43
CA ASN A 150 6.41 -0.72 2.85
C ASN A 150 6.95 -2.00 3.50
N ASN A 151 6.35 -3.15 3.20
CA ASN A 151 6.81 -4.43 3.75
C ASN A 151 8.23 -4.80 3.31
N ALA A 152 8.65 -4.47 2.09
CA ALA A 152 9.99 -4.73 1.62
C ALA A 152 11.02 -3.85 2.36
N VAL A 153 10.74 -2.57 2.53
CA VAL A 153 11.61 -1.64 3.28
C VAL A 153 11.62 -2.03 4.76
N ASN A 154 10.48 -2.31 5.35
CA ASN A 154 10.39 -2.64 6.77
C ASN A 154 11.07 -3.97 7.10
N HIS A 155 10.69 -5.06 6.44
CA HIS A 155 11.24 -6.38 6.73
C HIS A 155 12.63 -6.61 6.13
N GLY A 156 12.96 -5.97 5.01
CA GLY A 156 14.25 -6.10 4.34
C GLY A 156 15.36 -5.26 5.00
N VAL A 157 15.01 -4.10 5.55
CA VAL A 157 16.01 -3.13 6.03
C VAL A 157 15.76 -2.71 7.47
N LEU A 158 14.61 -2.09 7.79
CA LEU A 158 14.41 -1.42 9.08
C LEU A 158 14.32 -2.41 10.25
N THR A 159 13.60 -3.52 10.09
CA THR A 159 13.45 -4.51 11.17
C THR A 159 14.78 -5.21 11.53
N PRO A 160 15.61 -5.68 10.58
CA PRO A 160 16.93 -6.23 10.90
C PRO A 160 17.86 -5.24 11.60
N LEU A 161 17.93 -3.99 11.11
CA LEU A 161 18.74 -2.94 11.73
C LEU A 161 18.23 -2.61 13.14
N GLY A 162 16.91 -2.47 13.29
CA GLY A 162 16.28 -2.23 14.58
C GLY A 162 16.51 -3.34 15.58
N ALA A 163 16.50 -4.61 15.13
CA ALA A 163 16.78 -5.75 16.00
C ALA A 163 18.23 -5.76 16.48
N ALA A 164 19.19 -5.43 15.60
CA ALA A 164 20.60 -5.32 15.96
C ALA A 164 20.83 -4.18 16.98
N GLU A 165 20.32 -2.98 16.72
CA GLU A 165 20.44 -1.83 17.62
C GLU A 165 19.73 -2.06 18.96
N SER A 166 18.52 -2.64 18.93
CA SER A 166 17.77 -2.94 20.17
C SER A 166 18.43 -4.00 21.03
N ALA A 167 19.18 -4.94 20.44
CA ALA A 167 19.96 -5.93 21.19
C ALA A 167 21.12 -5.27 21.98
N GLU A 168 21.69 -4.20 21.48
CA GLU A 168 22.79 -3.46 22.11
C GLU A 168 22.30 -2.38 23.07
N MET A 169 21.29 -1.58 22.64
CA MET A 169 20.84 -0.37 23.35
C MET A 169 19.50 -0.56 24.10
N GLY A 170 18.85 -1.71 23.96
CA GLY A 170 17.55 -2.01 24.59
C GLY A 170 16.36 -1.38 23.89
N LYS A 171 16.56 -0.58 22.86
CA LYS A 171 15.53 0.06 22.02
C LYS A 171 16.11 0.47 20.66
N SER A 172 15.23 0.76 19.68
CA SER A 172 15.64 1.25 18.39
C SER A 172 14.63 2.22 17.77
N ILE A 173 15.12 3.27 17.13
CA ILE A 173 14.31 4.19 16.35
C ILE A 173 13.84 3.57 15.03
N TYR A 174 14.58 2.61 14.47
CA TYR A 174 14.21 1.93 13.22
C TYR A 174 12.83 1.27 13.26
N PHE A 175 12.40 0.80 14.44
CA PHE A 175 11.06 0.23 14.62
C PHE A 175 9.93 1.27 14.55
N MET A 176 10.27 2.56 14.54
CA MET A 176 9.30 3.66 14.55
C MET A 176 9.09 4.28 13.17
N LEU A 177 10.11 4.29 12.30
CA LEU A 177 10.12 5.05 11.06
C LEU A 177 8.95 4.67 10.11
N GLU A 178 8.78 3.37 9.82
CA GLU A 178 7.70 2.91 8.92
C GLU A 178 6.37 2.76 9.67
N ALA A 179 6.41 2.25 10.90
CA ALA A 179 5.22 1.86 11.65
C ALA A 179 4.53 3.02 12.38
N ASN A 180 5.07 4.26 12.32
CA ASN A 180 4.50 5.45 12.98
C ASN A 180 3.09 5.76 12.47
N PRO A 181 2.04 5.68 13.33
CA PRO A 181 0.67 5.98 12.92
C PRO A 181 0.36 7.48 12.82
N GLY A 182 1.27 8.35 13.24
CA GLY A 182 1.05 9.81 13.31
C GLY A 182 0.77 10.45 11.94
N PRO A 183 1.67 10.31 10.95
CA PRO A 183 1.50 10.96 9.63
C PRO A 183 0.20 10.55 8.94
N GLY A 184 -0.13 9.26 8.92
CA GLY A 184 -1.38 8.75 8.33
C GLY A 184 -2.63 9.24 9.06
N LEU A 185 -2.60 9.31 10.40
CA LEU A 185 -3.68 9.93 11.18
C LEU A 185 -3.88 11.40 10.78
N GLY A 186 -2.79 12.16 10.67
CA GLY A 186 -2.83 13.56 10.29
C GLY A 186 -3.40 13.78 8.89
N LEU A 187 -2.98 12.96 7.93
CA LEU A 187 -3.54 12.96 6.57
C LEU A 187 -5.05 12.74 6.57
N LEU A 188 -5.51 11.68 7.25
CA LEU A 188 -6.94 11.35 7.31
C LEU A 188 -7.75 12.43 8.03
N LEU A 189 -7.18 13.06 9.08
CA LEU A 189 -7.80 14.23 9.73
C LEU A 189 -7.91 15.43 8.76
N ALA A 190 -6.90 15.68 7.92
CA ALA A 190 -6.98 16.72 6.91
C ALA A 190 -8.13 16.46 5.93
N TYR A 191 -8.30 15.23 5.45
CA TYR A 191 -9.44 14.87 4.61
C TYR A 191 -10.77 14.97 5.33
N TRP A 192 -10.86 14.57 6.58
CA TRP A 192 -12.09 14.70 7.37
C TRP A 192 -12.52 16.17 7.54
N PHE A 193 -11.58 17.07 7.82
CA PHE A 193 -11.91 18.49 8.07
C PHE A 193 -12.02 19.32 6.78
N ALA A 194 -11.14 19.09 5.81
CA ALA A 194 -11.01 19.93 4.61
C ALA A 194 -11.24 19.21 3.28
N GLY A 195 -11.47 17.89 3.29
CA GLY A 195 -11.81 17.12 2.10
C GLY A 195 -13.25 17.33 1.64
N SER A 196 -13.60 16.72 0.50
CA SER A 196 -14.94 16.74 -0.11
C SER A 196 -15.36 15.32 -0.52
N GLY A 197 -16.65 15.15 -0.85
CA GLY A 197 -17.22 13.92 -1.40
C GLY A 197 -16.93 12.68 -0.58
N MET A 198 -16.70 11.56 -1.28
CA MET A 198 -16.43 10.26 -0.69
C MET A 198 -15.18 10.24 0.19
N TRP A 199 -14.16 11.02 -0.16
CA TRP A 199 -12.91 11.10 0.60
C TRP A 199 -13.13 11.64 2.02
N LYS A 200 -13.95 12.67 2.15
CA LYS A 200 -14.35 13.21 3.46
C LYS A 200 -15.23 12.22 4.23
N ALA A 201 -16.18 11.60 3.56
CA ALA A 201 -17.14 10.70 4.19
C ALA A 201 -16.48 9.42 4.73
N SER A 202 -15.48 8.88 4.00
CA SER A 202 -14.76 7.65 4.38
C SER A 202 -13.65 7.89 5.43
N ALA A 203 -13.13 9.11 5.56
CA ALA A 203 -11.99 9.41 6.42
C ALA A 203 -12.17 8.99 7.90
N PRO A 204 -13.33 9.20 8.58
CA PRO A 204 -13.51 8.76 9.96
C PRO A 204 -13.37 7.25 10.14
N GLY A 205 -13.94 6.44 9.23
CA GLY A 205 -13.78 4.99 9.24
C GLY A 205 -12.33 4.57 9.00
N SER A 206 -11.66 5.23 8.08
CA SER A 206 -10.24 5.00 7.78
C SER A 206 -9.34 5.34 8.97
N ILE A 207 -9.65 6.39 9.74
CA ILE A 207 -8.94 6.73 11.00
C ILE A 207 -8.99 5.58 11.99
N ILE A 208 -10.16 4.98 12.19
CA ILE A 208 -10.34 3.86 13.12
C ILE A 208 -9.49 2.67 12.67
N ILE A 209 -9.57 2.31 11.39
CA ILE A 209 -8.84 1.17 10.81
C ILE A 209 -7.33 1.42 10.87
N HIS A 210 -6.88 2.64 10.56
CA HIS A 210 -5.47 2.99 10.57
C HIS A 210 -4.92 3.09 11.99
N PHE A 211 -5.44 4.03 12.78
CA PHE A 211 -4.82 4.43 14.04
C PHE A 211 -4.97 3.37 15.14
N PHE A 212 -6.15 2.76 15.25
CA PHE A 212 -6.43 1.72 16.24
C PHE A 212 -6.17 0.31 15.69
N GLY A 213 -6.48 0.07 14.41
CA GLY A 213 -6.25 -1.23 13.77
C GLY A 213 -4.83 -1.43 13.26
N GLY A 214 -4.08 -0.37 12.99
CA GLY A 214 -2.70 -0.41 12.50
C GLY A 214 -2.56 -0.80 11.03
N ILE A 215 -3.62 -0.63 10.25
CA ILE A 215 -3.62 -0.93 8.81
C ILE A 215 -3.31 0.36 8.06
N HIS A 216 -2.04 0.54 7.65
CA HIS A 216 -1.58 1.76 6.98
C HIS A 216 -2.09 1.85 5.55
N GLU A 217 -2.28 0.73 4.88
CA GLU A 217 -2.77 0.65 3.50
C GLU A 217 -4.11 1.36 3.29
N VAL A 218 -4.90 1.56 4.34
CA VAL A 218 -6.21 2.24 4.24
C VAL A 218 -6.10 3.70 3.80
N TYR A 219 -4.98 4.38 4.07
CA TYR A 219 -4.79 5.76 3.63
C TYR A 219 -4.03 5.90 2.30
N PHE A 220 -3.39 4.84 1.78
CA PHE A 220 -2.65 4.92 0.52
C PHE A 220 -3.51 5.41 -0.65
N PRO A 221 -4.77 4.97 -0.84
CA PRO A 221 -5.64 5.50 -1.88
C PRO A 221 -5.84 7.02 -1.83
N TYR A 222 -5.85 7.61 -0.63
CA TYR A 222 -5.99 9.06 -0.46
C TYR A 222 -4.79 9.83 -1.03
N VAL A 223 -3.59 9.27 -0.92
CA VAL A 223 -2.37 9.86 -1.50
C VAL A 223 -2.29 9.55 -3.00
N LEU A 224 -2.61 8.33 -3.42
CA LEU A 224 -2.57 7.94 -4.84
C LEU A 224 -3.56 8.73 -5.69
N ALA A 225 -4.76 8.99 -5.17
CA ALA A 225 -5.75 9.84 -5.85
C ALA A 225 -5.31 11.32 -5.90
N HIS A 226 -4.59 11.78 -4.91
CA HIS A 226 -4.10 13.15 -4.80
C HIS A 226 -2.61 13.17 -4.46
N PRO A 227 -1.71 12.92 -5.44
CA PRO A 227 -0.28 12.69 -5.19
C PRO A 227 0.43 13.82 -4.46
N ILE A 228 -0.07 15.05 -4.54
CA ILE A 228 0.49 16.18 -3.78
C ILE A 228 0.40 15.97 -2.26
N MET A 229 -0.49 15.10 -1.78
CA MET A 229 -0.65 14.80 -0.36
C MET A 229 0.55 14.04 0.23
N ILE A 230 1.45 13.51 -0.60
CA ILE A 230 2.74 12.97 -0.14
C ILE A 230 3.55 14.01 0.64
N ILE A 231 3.40 15.30 0.33
CA ILE A 231 4.06 16.39 1.05
C ILE A 231 3.56 16.48 2.50
N ALA A 232 2.27 16.19 2.73
CA ALA A 232 1.73 16.13 4.09
C ALA A 232 2.30 14.94 4.87
N MET A 233 2.49 13.79 4.20
CA MET A 233 3.11 12.61 4.79
C MET A 233 4.57 12.91 5.17
N TRP A 234 5.35 13.48 4.26
CA TRP A 234 6.73 13.90 4.55
C TRP A 234 6.81 14.91 5.70
N ALA A 235 5.93 15.91 5.73
CA ALA A 235 5.91 16.87 6.83
C ALA A 235 5.62 16.20 8.17
N GLY A 236 4.70 15.24 8.20
CA GLY A 236 4.36 14.46 9.39
C GLY A 236 5.50 13.58 9.85
N GLY A 237 6.06 12.77 8.95
CA GLY A 237 7.13 11.83 9.26
C GLY A 237 8.42 12.54 9.70
N ILE A 238 8.90 13.46 8.89
CA ILE A 238 10.11 14.24 9.23
C ILE A 238 9.98 14.94 10.59
N SER A 239 8.80 15.53 10.88
CA SER A 239 8.57 16.20 12.16
C SER A 239 8.54 15.22 13.34
N ALA A 240 7.97 14.04 13.16
CA ALA A 240 7.96 13.00 14.17
C ALA A 240 9.38 12.47 14.43
N ASP A 241 10.15 12.21 13.38
CA ASP A 241 11.50 11.67 13.49
C ASP A 241 12.46 12.67 14.12
N LEU A 242 12.33 13.97 13.79
CA LEU A 242 13.07 15.02 14.49
C LEU A 242 12.81 14.98 16.01
N TRP A 243 11.57 14.78 16.42
CA TRP A 243 11.22 14.63 17.82
C TRP A 243 11.75 13.34 18.41
N PHE A 244 11.68 12.21 17.71
CA PHE A 244 12.20 10.93 18.17
C PHE A 244 13.70 11.00 18.38
N VAL A 245 14.45 11.59 17.45
CA VAL A 245 15.90 11.83 17.61
C VAL A 245 16.19 12.76 18.78
N ALA A 246 15.45 13.88 18.91
CA ALA A 246 15.69 14.87 19.97
C ALA A 246 15.38 14.33 21.38
N THR A 247 14.46 13.37 21.49
CA THR A 247 14.06 12.75 22.78
C THR A 247 14.70 11.39 23.01
N ASP A 248 15.60 10.96 22.14
CA ASP A 248 16.17 9.61 22.16
C ASP A 248 15.08 8.53 22.30
N ALA A 249 13.99 8.69 21.54
CA ALA A 249 12.88 7.76 21.56
C ALA A 249 13.18 6.52 20.71
N GLY A 250 12.65 5.38 21.13
CA GLY A 250 12.80 4.11 20.41
C GLY A 250 11.82 3.06 20.96
N LEU A 251 11.55 2.02 20.20
CA LEU A 251 10.75 0.87 20.62
C LEU A 251 11.68 -0.31 20.95
N VAL A 252 11.22 -1.21 21.82
CA VAL A 252 11.97 -2.43 22.19
C VAL A 252 11.87 -3.54 21.13
N GLY A 253 10.94 -3.41 20.20
CA GLY A 253 10.69 -4.35 19.10
C GLY A 253 9.75 -3.75 18.07
N PRO A 254 9.55 -4.44 16.94
CA PRO A 254 8.70 -3.95 15.86
C PRO A 254 7.23 -3.86 16.31
N ALA A 255 6.61 -2.70 16.09
CA ALA A 255 5.18 -2.49 16.31
C ALA A 255 4.39 -3.02 15.10
N SER A 256 3.95 -4.26 15.16
CA SER A 256 3.16 -4.90 14.11
C SER A 256 1.86 -5.46 14.68
N PRO A 257 0.69 -5.02 14.19
CA PRO A 257 0.46 -3.95 13.19
C PRO A 257 0.84 -2.57 13.73
N GLY A 258 1.07 -1.58 12.84
CA GLY A 258 1.49 -0.21 13.16
C GLY A 258 0.40 0.63 13.85
N SER A 259 -0.27 0.08 14.87
CA SER A 259 -1.32 0.75 15.64
C SER A 259 -0.76 1.48 16.85
N ILE A 260 -1.51 2.47 17.36
CA ILE A 260 -1.13 3.15 18.60
C ILE A 260 -1.00 2.18 19.78
N PHE A 261 -1.78 1.09 19.81
CA PHE A 261 -1.70 0.09 20.85
C PHE A 261 -0.40 -0.72 20.75
N ALA A 262 0.01 -1.11 19.54
CA ALA A 262 1.28 -1.80 19.32
C ALA A 262 2.47 -0.89 19.65
N PHE A 263 2.41 0.38 19.25
CA PHE A 263 3.41 1.39 19.64
C PHE A 263 3.55 1.49 21.16
N LEU A 264 2.45 1.62 21.88
CA LEU A 264 2.46 1.68 23.35
C LEU A 264 3.00 0.39 23.97
N SER A 265 2.63 -0.79 23.46
CA SER A 265 3.08 -2.07 24.00
C SER A 265 4.59 -2.30 23.81
N MET A 266 5.17 -1.75 22.76
CA MET A 266 6.60 -1.81 22.44
C MET A 266 7.40 -0.62 22.99
N THR A 267 6.75 0.31 23.67
CA THR A 267 7.41 1.47 24.30
C THR A 267 8.16 1.03 25.57
N PRO A 268 9.47 1.32 25.71
CA PRO A 268 10.22 1.03 26.91
C PRO A 268 9.68 1.82 28.11
N ARG A 269 9.90 1.31 29.33
CA ARG A 269 9.45 2.00 30.55
C ARG A 269 10.05 3.39 30.62
N GLY A 270 9.21 4.41 30.78
CA GLY A 270 9.60 5.83 30.80
C GLY A 270 9.69 6.49 29.44
N GLY A 271 9.61 5.74 28.32
CA GLY A 271 9.71 6.27 26.94
C GLY A 271 8.41 6.86 26.37
N ALA A 272 7.29 6.76 27.10
CA ALA A 272 5.95 7.13 26.57
C ALA A 272 5.86 8.57 26.05
N VAL A 273 6.51 9.53 26.72
CA VAL A 273 6.48 10.95 26.29
C VAL A 273 7.20 11.13 24.95
N GLY A 274 8.36 10.51 24.78
CA GLY A 274 9.09 10.56 23.51
C GLY A 274 8.29 9.92 22.38
N VAL A 275 7.76 8.71 22.59
CA VAL A 275 7.04 7.96 21.57
C VAL A 275 5.70 8.63 21.22
N LEU A 276 4.85 8.92 22.20
CA LEU A 276 3.55 9.55 21.94
C LEU A 276 3.67 10.99 21.47
N GLY A 277 4.69 11.71 21.95
CA GLY A 277 4.98 13.08 21.50
C GLY A 277 5.27 13.12 20.00
N GLY A 278 6.09 12.20 19.48
CA GLY A 278 6.39 12.14 18.06
C GLY A 278 5.19 11.72 17.22
N VAL A 279 4.39 10.77 17.68
CA VAL A 279 3.11 10.40 17.02
C VAL A 279 2.19 11.63 16.93
N ALA A 280 2.05 12.38 18.02
CA ALA A 280 1.20 13.57 18.05
C ALA A 280 1.74 14.70 17.15
N ILE A 281 3.05 14.95 17.18
CA ILE A 281 3.70 15.96 16.32
C ILE A 281 3.55 15.58 14.86
N GLY A 282 3.79 14.31 14.50
CA GLY A 282 3.61 13.81 13.14
C GLY A 282 2.17 13.97 12.65
N ALA A 283 1.19 13.64 13.50
CA ALA A 283 -0.22 13.81 13.18
C ALA A 283 -0.61 15.28 12.98
N ILE A 284 -0.15 16.18 13.85
CA ILE A 284 -0.42 17.62 13.75
C ILE A 284 0.21 18.20 12.48
N ALA A 285 1.48 17.92 12.23
CA ALA A 285 2.21 18.45 11.07
C ALA A 285 1.55 17.97 9.76
N SER A 286 1.27 16.68 9.64
CA SER A 286 0.57 16.12 8.47
C SER A 286 -0.84 16.71 8.31
N ALA A 287 -1.62 16.86 9.40
CA ALA A 287 -2.96 17.42 9.35
C ALA A 287 -2.94 18.89 8.90
N VAL A 288 -2.02 19.69 9.41
CA VAL A 288 -1.90 21.11 9.05
C VAL A 288 -1.51 21.25 7.57
N VAL A 289 -0.43 20.59 7.15
CA VAL A 289 0.05 20.67 5.77
C VAL A 289 -1.02 20.09 4.82
N GLY A 290 -1.59 18.94 5.12
CA GLY A 290 -2.66 18.34 4.33
C GLY A 290 -3.89 19.23 4.19
N THR A 291 -4.33 19.86 5.28
CA THR A 291 -5.45 20.82 5.26
C THR A 291 -5.14 22.03 4.38
N LEU A 292 -3.93 22.56 4.45
CA LEU A 292 -3.51 23.68 3.61
C LEU A 292 -3.48 23.29 2.12
N LEU A 293 -2.97 22.10 1.81
CA LEU A 293 -2.92 21.59 0.43
C LEU A 293 -4.33 21.36 -0.14
N LEU A 294 -5.24 20.75 0.63
CA LEU A 294 -6.64 20.53 0.20
C LEU A 294 -7.40 21.84 0.01
N ARG A 295 -7.12 22.87 0.82
CA ARG A 295 -7.71 24.20 0.63
C ARG A 295 -7.16 24.95 -0.58
N ALA A 296 -5.85 24.79 -0.82
CA ALA A 296 -5.19 25.43 -1.98
C ALA A 296 -5.55 24.74 -3.30
N ARG A 297 -5.82 23.44 -3.28
CA ARG A 297 -6.23 22.62 -4.43
C ARG A 297 -7.41 21.74 -4.03
N PRO A 298 -8.64 22.30 -4.05
CA PRO A 298 -9.83 21.52 -3.73
C PRO A 298 -10.00 20.33 -4.68
N ILE A 299 -10.40 19.20 -4.14
CA ILE A 299 -10.72 17.99 -4.91
C ILE A 299 -11.96 18.28 -5.75
N GLN A 300 -11.87 18.12 -7.07
CA GLN A 300 -13.04 18.21 -7.95
C GLN A 300 -13.84 16.91 -7.85
N GLU A 301 -15.15 16.99 -7.70
CA GLU A 301 -16.06 15.84 -7.56
C GLU A 301 -16.15 14.95 -8.81
N THR A 302 -15.54 15.34 -9.93
CA THR A 302 -15.53 14.62 -11.21
C THR A 302 -14.83 13.27 -11.16
N ASP A 303 -14.08 12.95 -10.10
CA ASP A 303 -13.43 11.64 -9.95
C ASP A 303 -14.33 10.57 -9.25
N ALA A 304 -15.58 10.94 -8.94
CA ALA A 304 -16.56 10.04 -8.34
C ALA A 304 -17.36 9.19 -9.36
N GLY A 305 -17.01 9.25 -10.64
CA GLY A 305 -17.74 8.58 -11.74
C GLY A 305 -17.71 7.05 -11.76
N VAL A 306 -17.22 6.38 -10.71
CA VAL A 306 -17.19 4.91 -10.62
C VAL A 306 -18.45 4.35 -9.93
N GLU A 307 -19.19 5.16 -9.17
CA GLU A 307 -20.37 4.67 -8.44
C GLU A 307 -21.62 4.48 -9.32
N ASP A 308 -21.81 5.30 -10.37
CA ASP A 308 -23.01 5.20 -11.23
C ASP A 308 -22.98 3.97 -12.16
N GLU A 309 -21.81 3.45 -12.54
CA GLU A 309 -21.73 2.24 -13.35
C GLU A 309 -21.91 0.93 -12.55
N ILE A 310 -21.64 0.95 -11.24
CA ILE A 310 -21.81 -0.23 -10.39
C ILE A 310 -23.29 -0.43 -10.01
N SER A 311 -24.05 0.64 -9.82
CA SER A 311 -25.46 0.58 -9.45
C SER A 311 -26.38 0.13 -10.60
N THR A 312 -25.98 0.37 -11.84
CA THR A 312 -26.79 0.00 -13.03
C THR A 312 -26.47 -1.37 -13.60
N SER A 313 -25.44 -2.08 -13.09
CA SER A 313 -24.99 -3.35 -13.66
C SER A 313 -25.41 -4.62 -12.88
N ILE A 314 -26.21 -4.49 -11.82
CA ILE A 314 -26.77 -5.65 -11.10
C ILE A 314 -28.26 -5.79 -11.47
N PRO A 315 -28.64 -6.69 -12.40
CA PRO A 315 -30.05 -6.94 -12.69
C PRO A 315 -30.71 -7.60 -11.48
N GLY A 316 -31.67 -6.93 -10.87
CA GLY A 316 -32.56 -7.54 -9.86
C GLY A 316 -32.38 -7.05 -8.41
N VAL A 317 -31.75 -5.92 -8.16
CA VAL A 317 -31.79 -5.24 -6.86
C VAL A 317 -32.48 -3.89 -7.04
N ASP A 318 -33.79 -3.89 -6.87
CA ASP A 318 -34.56 -2.65 -6.65
C ASP A 318 -34.32 -2.19 -5.21
N VAL A 319 -33.80 -0.97 -5.03
CA VAL A 319 -33.66 -0.29 -3.75
C VAL A 319 -34.85 0.65 -3.56
#